data_d3e4fd0ce95cfe36e358670d383e3d80
#
_entry.id   d3e4fd0ce95cfe36e358670d383e3d80
#
_cell.length_a   1.000
_cell.length_b   1.000
_cell.length_c   1.000
_cell.angle_alpha   90.00
_cell.angle_beta   90.00
_cell.angle_gamma   90.00
#
_symmetry.space_group_name_H-M   'P 1'
#
loop_
_entity.id
_entity.type
_entity.pdbx_description
1 polymer ?
#
loop_
_entity_poly.entity_id
_entity_poly.type
_entity_poly.pdbx_seq_one_letter_code
_entity_poly.pdbx_strand_id
1 'polypeptide(L)'
;ALGKALVLEPYLATVVIGGGFLRHGGSAEQKAAHIPGIIDGSKTFAFAQLEKNSRYDLGDVTTTAKKKGAAYVIDGEKFVVLNGENADILIVTARTKGGQRDKSGIGVFLVPASAKGVTRKGYPTQDGLHAADITFTGVEVGADAAIGDPENGLPLIERVVDEARTAMCAEAVGAMDESLKSTVEYL
;
A
#
# COMPACT_ATOMS: atom_id res chain seq x y z
N ALA A 1 -18.26 -3.28 -13.08
CA ALA A 1 -19.32 -2.71 -12.23
C ALA A 1 -18.79 -1.53 -11.41
N LEU A 2 -17.72 -1.68 -10.61
CA LEU A 2 -17.19 -0.60 -9.73
C LEU A 2 -16.76 0.64 -10.52
N GLY A 3 -16.06 0.48 -11.65
CA GLY A 3 -15.64 1.60 -12.49
C GLY A 3 -16.78 2.38 -13.12
N LYS A 4 -17.92 1.74 -13.41
CA LYS A 4 -19.13 2.45 -13.89
C LYS A 4 -19.74 3.35 -12.82
N ALA A 5 -19.62 2.98 -11.55
CA ALA A 5 -20.16 3.71 -10.42
C ALA A 5 -19.17 4.70 -9.80
N LEU A 6 -17.91 4.75 -10.26
CA LEU A 6 -16.82 5.56 -9.68
C LEU A 6 -16.81 5.44 -8.16
N VAL A 7 -16.70 4.21 -7.67
CA VAL A 7 -16.78 3.88 -6.25
C VAL A 7 -15.64 4.54 -5.48
N LEU A 8 -15.97 5.27 -4.41
CA LEU A 8 -15.02 6.02 -3.58
C LEU A 8 -14.45 5.21 -2.40
N GLU A 9 -15.01 4.02 -2.12
CA GLU A 9 -14.48 3.12 -1.10
C GLU A 9 -13.04 2.69 -1.47
N PRO A 10 -12.18 2.46 -0.47
CA PRO A 10 -10.75 2.16 -0.69
C PRO A 10 -10.51 0.74 -1.23
N TYR A 11 -11.27 0.35 -2.26
CA TYR A 11 -11.23 -0.99 -2.84
C TYR A 11 -9.85 -1.32 -3.43
N LEU A 12 -9.27 -0.37 -4.19
CA LEU A 12 -7.94 -0.55 -4.77
C LEU A 12 -6.88 -0.73 -3.67
N ALA A 13 -6.86 0.17 -2.69
CA ALA A 13 -5.85 0.17 -1.64
C ALA A 13 -5.99 -1.05 -0.71
N THR A 14 -7.22 -1.38 -0.31
CA THR A 14 -7.50 -2.42 0.68
C THR A 14 -7.60 -3.81 0.06
N VAL A 15 -8.49 -3.99 -0.91
CA VAL A 15 -8.81 -5.33 -1.44
C VAL A 15 -7.77 -5.77 -2.45
N VAL A 16 -7.45 -4.92 -3.43
CA VAL A 16 -6.52 -5.30 -4.50
C VAL A 16 -5.09 -5.32 -3.98
N ILE A 17 -4.61 -4.21 -3.43
CA ILE A 17 -3.21 -4.10 -3.02
C ILE A 17 -3.00 -4.79 -1.67
N GLY A 18 -3.75 -4.43 -0.62
CA GLY A 18 -3.64 -5.05 0.70
C GLY A 18 -3.87 -6.55 0.67
N GLY A 19 -4.97 -6.99 0.07
CA GLY A 19 -5.27 -8.40 -0.17
C GLY A 19 -4.24 -9.09 -1.06
N GLY A 20 -3.70 -8.41 -2.07
CA GLY A 20 -2.65 -8.90 -2.95
C GLY A 20 -1.35 -9.23 -2.19
N PHE A 21 -0.87 -8.32 -1.35
CA PHE A 21 0.32 -8.58 -0.51
C PHE A 21 0.12 -9.78 0.42
N LEU A 22 -1.02 -9.85 1.09
CA LEU A 22 -1.33 -10.98 1.97
C LEU A 22 -1.44 -12.29 1.18
N ARG A 23 -2.12 -12.29 0.03
CA ARG A 23 -2.32 -13.47 -0.81
C ARG A 23 -1.00 -14.06 -1.28
N HIS A 24 -0.09 -13.22 -1.78
CA HIS A 24 1.14 -13.67 -2.44
C HIS A 24 2.33 -13.82 -1.49
N GLY A 25 2.42 -13.04 -0.41
CA GLY A 25 3.56 -13.02 0.49
C GLY A 25 3.23 -13.23 1.96
N GLY A 26 1.97 -13.08 2.37
CA GLY A 26 1.58 -13.21 3.77
C GLY A 26 1.71 -14.62 4.32
N SER A 27 2.13 -14.73 5.59
CA SER A 27 2.13 -16.00 6.33
C SER A 27 0.69 -16.48 6.59
N ALA A 28 0.53 -17.71 7.06
CA ALA A 28 -0.79 -18.24 7.43
C ALA A 28 -1.43 -17.42 8.56
N GLU A 29 -0.63 -16.98 9.52
CA GLU A 29 -1.05 -16.16 10.65
C GLU A 29 -1.47 -14.76 10.19
N GLN A 30 -0.68 -14.11 9.32
CA GLN A 30 -1.02 -12.82 8.75
C GLN A 30 -2.33 -12.88 7.94
N LYS A 31 -2.51 -13.93 7.14
CA LYS A 31 -3.76 -14.15 6.38
C LYS A 31 -4.95 -14.32 7.32
N ALA A 32 -4.82 -15.14 8.34
CA ALA A 32 -5.89 -15.38 9.31
C ALA A 32 -6.24 -14.13 10.11
N ALA A 33 -5.25 -13.30 10.45
CA ALA A 33 -5.45 -12.08 11.22
C ALA A 33 -6.08 -10.92 10.41
N HIS A 34 -5.87 -10.88 9.10
CA HIS A 34 -6.21 -9.69 8.32
C HIS A 34 -7.26 -9.93 7.23
N ILE A 35 -7.28 -11.09 6.56
CA ILE A 35 -8.21 -11.33 5.44
C ILE A 35 -9.68 -11.23 5.87
N PRO A 36 -10.12 -11.79 7.02
CA PRO A 36 -11.50 -11.63 7.45
C PRO A 36 -11.94 -10.17 7.55
N GLY A 37 -11.08 -9.31 8.14
CA GLY A 37 -11.37 -7.88 8.27
C GLY A 37 -11.40 -7.11 6.95
N ILE A 38 -10.67 -7.59 5.91
CA ILE A 38 -10.81 -7.05 4.54
C ILE A 38 -12.16 -7.44 3.94
N ILE A 39 -12.61 -8.68 4.17
CA ILE A 39 -13.85 -9.20 3.60
C ILE A 39 -15.07 -8.52 4.20
N ASP A 40 -15.09 -8.31 5.50
CA ASP A 40 -16.22 -7.69 6.21
C ASP A 40 -16.13 -6.16 6.28
N GLY A 41 -15.03 -5.56 5.78
CA GLY A 41 -14.81 -4.12 5.74
C GLY A 41 -14.38 -3.50 7.08
N SER A 42 -14.12 -4.31 8.11
CA SER A 42 -13.68 -3.81 9.42
C SER A 42 -12.21 -3.41 9.48
N LYS A 43 -11.41 -3.74 8.46
CA LYS A 43 -10.00 -3.35 8.33
C LYS A 43 -9.70 -2.80 6.96
N THR A 44 -9.10 -1.63 6.94
CA THR A 44 -8.64 -0.96 5.72
C THR A 44 -7.12 -0.88 5.66
N PHE A 45 -6.60 -0.90 4.44
CA PHE A 45 -5.17 -0.92 4.17
C PHE A 45 -4.77 0.27 3.31
N ALA A 46 -3.50 0.67 3.43
CA ALA A 46 -2.86 1.61 2.52
C ALA A 46 -1.44 1.17 2.20
N PHE A 47 -1.03 1.36 0.95
CA PHE A 47 0.30 1.00 0.48
C PHE A 47 1.23 2.21 0.50
N ALA A 48 2.12 2.25 1.46
CA ALA A 48 3.09 3.31 1.70
C ALA A 48 4.42 2.99 0.98
N GLN A 49 4.46 3.30 -0.33
CA GLN A 49 5.62 3.01 -1.20
C GLN A 49 6.31 4.27 -1.67
N LEU A 50 5.56 5.25 -2.21
CA LEU A 50 6.10 6.42 -2.88
C LEU A 50 6.93 7.29 -1.92
N GLU A 51 8.13 7.69 -2.37
CA GLU A 51 8.99 8.64 -1.66
C GLU A 51 9.26 9.88 -2.53
N LYS A 52 9.67 10.97 -1.93
CA LYS A 52 9.78 12.29 -2.57
C LYS A 52 10.52 12.29 -3.90
N ASN A 53 11.55 11.46 -4.03
CA ASN A 53 12.41 11.41 -5.22
C ASN A 53 12.30 10.11 -6.01
N SER A 54 11.54 9.13 -5.55
CA SER A 54 11.46 7.79 -6.17
C SER A 54 10.64 7.77 -7.46
N ARG A 55 9.71 8.72 -7.65
CA ARG A 55 8.77 8.74 -8.77
C ARG A 55 8.12 7.36 -8.97
N TYR A 56 8.34 6.74 -10.12
CA TYR A 56 7.77 5.43 -10.49
C TYR A 56 8.73 4.26 -10.26
N ASP A 57 9.92 4.50 -9.72
CA ASP A 57 10.90 3.45 -9.42
C ASP A 57 10.58 2.79 -8.08
N LEU A 58 10.07 1.56 -8.13
CA LEU A 58 9.72 0.77 -6.95
C LEU A 58 10.95 0.32 -6.14
N GLY A 59 12.14 0.36 -6.75
CA GLY A 59 13.41 0.01 -6.13
C GLY A 59 14.11 1.19 -5.45
N ASP A 60 13.71 2.44 -5.75
CA ASP A 60 14.29 3.64 -5.12
C ASP A 60 13.64 3.88 -3.76
N VAL A 61 14.25 3.31 -2.71
CA VAL A 61 13.71 3.31 -1.33
C VAL A 61 14.76 3.85 -0.37
N THR A 62 14.45 4.97 0.31
CA THR A 62 15.28 5.60 1.34
C THR A 62 14.77 5.33 2.76
N THR A 63 13.47 5.07 2.94
CA THR A 63 12.91 4.60 4.22
C THR A 63 13.64 3.36 4.66
N THR A 64 14.12 3.31 5.90
CA THR A 64 14.93 2.20 6.42
C THR A 64 14.14 1.33 7.39
N ALA A 65 14.44 0.03 7.43
CA ALA A 65 13.99 -0.91 8.45
C ALA A 65 15.21 -1.61 9.04
N LYS A 66 15.71 -1.09 10.15
CA LYS A 66 16.91 -1.62 10.82
C LYS A 66 16.51 -2.74 11.77
N LYS A 67 17.15 -3.92 11.64
CA LYS A 67 16.93 -5.04 12.54
C LYS A 67 17.46 -4.73 13.94
N LYS A 68 16.63 -4.92 14.96
CA LYS A 68 16.94 -4.73 16.37
C LYS A 68 16.47 -5.96 17.17
N GLY A 69 17.35 -6.92 17.34
CA GLY A 69 16.96 -8.22 17.94
C GLY A 69 15.94 -8.96 17.11
N ALA A 70 14.77 -9.24 17.70
CA ALA A 70 13.62 -9.87 17.04
C ALA A 70 12.61 -8.85 16.43
N ALA A 71 13.00 -7.59 16.29
CA ALA A 71 12.16 -6.52 15.77
C ALA A 71 12.85 -5.77 14.64
N TYR A 72 12.08 -4.94 13.93
CA TYR A 72 12.59 -3.92 13.01
C TYR A 72 12.20 -2.54 13.51
N VAL A 73 13.09 -1.57 13.32
CA VAL A 73 12.84 -0.14 13.58
C VAL A 73 12.77 0.56 12.24
N ILE A 74 11.63 1.16 11.95
CA ILE A 74 11.35 1.83 10.67
C ILE A 74 11.48 3.34 10.86
N ASP A 75 12.28 3.96 9.99
CA ASP A 75 12.50 5.41 9.92
C ASP A 75 12.43 5.87 8.46
N GLY A 76 11.69 6.95 8.20
CA GLY A 76 11.58 7.53 6.86
C GLY A 76 10.25 8.22 6.61
N GLU A 77 10.00 8.53 5.34
CA GLU A 77 8.79 9.26 4.91
C GLU A 77 8.19 8.64 3.64
N LYS A 78 6.87 8.60 3.58
CA LYS A 78 6.11 8.19 2.40
C LYS A 78 5.12 9.28 2.02
N PHE A 79 4.97 9.49 0.72
CA PHE A 79 4.15 10.57 0.17
C PHE A 79 3.00 10.01 -0.66
N VAL A 80 1.92 10.77 -0.73
CA VAL A 80 0.73 10.45 -1.54
C VAL A 80 0.26 9.01 -1.31
N VAL A 81 0.20 8.60 -0.04
CA VAL A 81 -0.28 7.27 0.33
C VAL A 81 -1.80 7.26 0.21
N LEU A 82 -2.33 6.65 -0.84
CA LEU A 82 -3.77 6.52 -1.08
C LEU A 82 -4.44 5.79 0.09
N ASN A 83 -5.54 6.33 0.61
CA ASN A 83 -6.20 5.88 1.83
C ASN A 83 -5.33 5.95 3.10
N GLY A 84 -4.15 6.57 3.06
CA GLY A 84 -3.21 6.62 4.18
C GLY A 84 -3.76 7.34 5.42
N GLU A 85 -4.68 8.28 5.24
CA GLU A 85 -5.35 8.99 6.33
C GLU A 85 -6.25 8.06 7.14
N ASN A 86 -7.01 7.17 6.48
CA ASN A 86 -8.07 6.37 7.07
C ASN A 86 -7.66 4.91 7.33
N ALA A 87 -6.53 4.46 6.81
CA ALA A 87 -6.10 3.08 6.94
C ALA A 87 -5.84 2.66 8.39
N ASP A 88 -6.22 1.42 8.71
CA ASP A 88 -5.87 0.75 9.97
C ASP A 88 -4.45 0.17 9.91
N ILE A 89 -4.07 -0.35 8.74
CA ILE A 89 -2.78 -1.00 8.51
C ILE A 89 -2.08 -0.34 7.31
N LEU A 90 -0.83 0.03 7.51
CA LEU A 90 0.06 0.51 6.46
C LEU A 90 0.95 -0.64 5.98
N ILE A 91 1.01 -0.86 4.67
CA ILE A 91 1.99 -1.74 4.05
C ILE A 91 3.16 -0.88 3.62
N VAL A 92 4.27 -1.00 4.32
CA VAL A 92 5.42 -0.10 4.18
C VAL A 92 6.57 -0.81 3.49
N THR A 93 7.09 -0.22 2.40
CA THR A 93 8.36 -0.65 1.81
C THR A 93 9.52 0.03 2.50
N ALA A 94 10.53 -0.72 2.93
CA ALA A 94 11.67 -0.16 3.62
C ALA A 94 12.96 -0.91 3.31
N ARG A 95 14.08 -0.20 3.34
CA ARG A 95 15.43 -0.71 3.07
C ARG A 95 15.96 -1.41 4.32
N THR A 96 16.21 -2.70 4.21
CA THR A 96 16.81 -3.53 5.28
C THR A 96 18.32 -3.65 5.13
N LYS A 97 18.84 -3.56 3.88
CA LYS A 97 20.27 -3.57 3.55
C LYS A 97 20.54 -2.97 2.17
N GLY A 98 21.82 -2.79 1.85
CA GLY A 98 22.26 -2.28 0.54
C GLY A 98 22.07 -0.78 0.35
N GLY A 99 22.29 -0.34 -0.87
CA GLY A 99 22.14 1.06 -1.30
C GLY A 99 20.70 1.40 -1.68
N GLN A 100 20.40 2.69 -1.79
CA GLN A 100 19.06 3.23 -2.05
C GLN A 100 18.36 2.61 -3.28
N ARG A 101 19.10 2.30 -4.33
CA ARG A 101 18.58 1.79 -5.61
C ARG A 101 18.92 0.33 -5.88
N ASP A 102 19.44 -0.38 -4.90
CA ASP A 102 19.69 -1.80 -5.03
C ASP A 102 18.36 -2.56 -5.14
N LYS A 103 18.29 -3.51 -6.07
CA LYS A 103 17.09 -4.32 -6.26
C LYS A 103 16.84 -5.32 -5.14
N SER A 104 17.88 -5.69 -4.37
CA SER A 104 17.78 -6.48 -3.15
C SER A 104 17.80 -5.60 -1.91
N GLY A 105 17.42 -6.14 -0.76
CA GLY A 105 17.42 -5.42 0.51
C GLY A 105 16.22 -4.51 0.74
N ILE A 106 15.12 -4.74 0.01
CA ILE A 106 13.84 -4.08 0.26
C ILE A 106 12.91 -5.08 0.94
N GLY A 107 12.40 -4.71 2.11
CA GLY A 107 11.37 -5.46 2.83
C GLY A 107 10.00 -4.78 2.71
N VAL A 108 8.96 -5.58 2.92
CA VAL A 108 7.56 -5.13 3.00
C VAL A 108 7.05 -5.43 4.41
N PHE A 109 6.51 -4.44 5.10
CA PHE A 109 6.12 -4.55 6.50
C PHE A 109 4.68 -4.13 6.73
N LEU A 110 3.94 -4.90 7.54
CA LEU A 110 2.65 -4.52 8.10
C LEU A 110 2.88 -3.62 9.32
N VAL A 111 2.44 -2.38 9.25
CA VAL A 111 2.58 -1.41 10.32
C VAL A 111 1.20 -0.94 10.75
N PRO A 112 0.77 -1.14 12.00
CA PRO A 112 -0.45 -0.53 12.50
C PRO A 112 -0.38 1.00 12.34
N ALA A 113 -1.38 1.61 11.75
CA ALA A 113 -1.38 3.04 11.51
C ALA A 113 -1.41 3.87 12.80
N SER A 114 -1.81 3.23 13.91
CA SER A 114 -1.77 3.78 15.27
C SER A 114 -0.46 3.53 16.03
N ALA A 115 0.54 2.90 15.39
CA ALA A 115 1.80 2.59 16.05
C ALA A 115 2.52 3.87 16.50
N LYS A 116 3.18 3.80 17.66
CA LYS A 116 3.99 4.91 18.18
C LYS A 116 5.08 5.27 17.17
N GLY A 117 5.19 6.55 16.84
CA GLY A 117 6.16 7.07 15.88
C GLY A 117 5.61 7.18 14.45
N VAL A 118 4.38 6.74 14.19
CA VAL A 118 3.67 7.03 12.94
C VAL A 118 2.97 8.36 13.04
N THR A 119 3.26 9.27 12.11
CA THR A 119 2.57 10.56 11.96
C THR A 119 1.97 10.62 10.56
N ARG A 120 0.69 10.98 10.46
CA ARG A 120 -0.05 11.06 9.20
C ARG A 120 -0.56 12.49 8.99
N LYS A 121 -0.32 13.04 7.81
CA LYS A 121 -0.90 14.32 7.37
C LYS A 121 -1.82 14.03 6.19
N GLY A 122 -3.11 13.88 6.50
CA GLY A 122 -4.14 13.59 5.51
C GLY A 122 -4.53 14.82 4.69
N TYR A 123 -5.01 14.56 3.47
CA TYR A 123 -5.58 15.57 2.58
C TYR A 123 -6.51 14.92 1.55
N PRO A 124 -7.55 15.66 1.07
CA PRO A 124 -8.41 15.18 0.00
C PRO A 124 -7.67 15.20 -1.33
N THR A 125 -7.99 14.25 -2.20
CA THR A 125 -7.57 14.24 -3.59
C THR A 125 -8.71 14.72 -4.51
N GLN A 126 -8.38 15.11 -5.74
CA GLN A 126 -9.37 15.73 -6.64
C GLN A 126 -10.50 14.77 -7.06
N ASP A 127 -10.25 13.48 -7.01
CA ASP A 127 -11.21 12.41 -7.32
C ASP A 127 -12.19 12.09 -6.17
N GLY A 128 -12.12 12.84 -5.06
CA GLY A 128 -12.97 12.65 -3.89
C GLY A 128 -12.44 11.60 -2.91
N LEU A 129 -11.28 11.01 -3.17
CA LEU A 129 -10.59 10.12 -2.25
C LEU A 129 -9.73 10.92 -1.25
N HIS A 130 -9.07 10.20 -0.35
CA HIS A 130 -8.11 10.77 0.61
C HIS A 130 -6.74 10.11 0.48
N ALA A 131 -5.70 10.91 0.62
CA ALA A 131 -4.32 10.45 0.73
C ALA A 131 -3.66 11.04 1.97
N ALA A 132 -2.48 10.56 2.31
CA ALA A 132 -1.67 11.13 3.39
C ALA A 132 -0.19 11.09 3.04
N ASP A 133 0.55 12.09 3.56
CA ASP A 133 1.98 11.99 3.76
C ASP A 133 2.22 11.37 5.14
N ILE A 134 3.11 10.39 5.21
CA ILE A 134 3.33 9.59 6.41
C ILE A 134 4.79 9.63 6.80
N THR A 135 5.07 10.00 8.05
CA THR A 135 6.40 9.98 8.64
C THR A 135 6.50 8.86 9.66
N PHE A 136 7.56 8.09 9.58
CA PHE A 136 7.93 7.03 10.51
C PHE A 136 9.18 7.48 11.30
N THR A 137 9.04 7.56 12.61
CA THR A 137 10.14 7.95 13.51
C THR A 137 10.33 6.89 14.59
N GLY A 138 11.32 6.03 14.39
CA GLY A 138 11.61 4.95 15.33
C GLY A 138 10.44 3.97 15.53
N VAL A 139 9.69 3.66 14.49
CA VAL A 139 8.53 2.76 14.58
C VAL A 139 9.01 1.32 14.74
N GLU A 140 8.76 0.73 15.90
CA GLU A 140 9.12 -0.67 16.17
C GLU A 140 7.99 -1.61 15.72
N VAL A 141 8.36 -2.62 14.92
CA VAL A 141 7.46 -3.72 14.51
C VAL A 141 8.16 -5.06 14.74
N GLY A 142 7.40 -6.10 15.08
CA GLY A 142 7.94 -7.45 15.24
C GLY A 142 8.49 -8.02 13.93
N ALA A 143 9.30 -9.06 14.00
CA ALA A 143 9.77 -9.77 12.81
C ALA A 143 8.63 -10.40 12.01
N ASP A 144 7.55 -10.73 12.67
CA ASP A 144 6.29 -11.26 12.12
C ASP A 144 5.50 -10.22 11.30
N ALA A 145 5.85 -8.94 11.39
CA ALA A 145 5.28 -7.89 10.57
C ALA A 145 5.81 -7.92 9.12
N ALA A 146 6.93 -8.59 8.85
CA ALA A 146 7.46 -8.71 7.49
C ALA A 146 6.57 -9.62 6.63
N ILE A 147 6.24 -9.16 5.43
CA ILE A 147 5.53 -9.95 4.41
C ILE A 147 6.57 -10.58 3.49
N GLY A 148 6.63 -11.89 3.46
CA GLY A 148 7.63 -12.63 2.67
C GLY A 148 9.05 -12.45 3.18
N ASP A 149 10.02 -12.40 2.26
CA ASP A 149 11.43 -12.19 2.58
C ASP A 149 11.74 -10.71 2.77
N PRO A 150 12.13 -10.25 3.97
CA PRO A 150 12.42 -8.85 4.25
C PRO A 150 13.66 -8.30 3.50
N GLU A 151 14.44 -9.16 2.86
CA GLU A 151 15.60 -8.75 2.06
C GLU A 151 15.37 -8.85 0.55
N ASN A 152 14.24 -9.43 0.12
CA ASN A 152 13.91 -9.64 -1.30
C ASN A 152 12.42 -9.40 -1.59
N GLY A 153 11.88 -8.29 -1.12
CA GLY A 153 10.47 -7.93 -1.31
C GLY A 153 10.12 -7.34 -2.66
N LEU A 154 11.11 -6.87 -3.45
CA LEU A 154 10.84 -6.16 -4.71
C LEU A 154 10.01 -7.00 -5.70
N PRO A 155 10.28 -8.30 -5.95
CA PRO A 155 9.44 -9.09 -6.85
C PRO A 155 7.98 -9.22 -6.39
N LEU A 156 7.74 -9.25 -5.07
CA LEU A 156 6.38 -9.23 -4.51
C LEU A 156 5.70 -7.88 -4.75
N ILE A 157 6.44 -6.79 -4.55
CA ILE A 157 5.94 -5.42 -4.80
C ILE A 157 5.55 -5.26 -6.27
N GLU A 158 6.45 -5.63 -7.20
CA GLU A 158 6.21 -5.56 -8.64
C GLU A 158 4.95 -6.34 -9.04
N ARG A 159 4.81 -7.57 -8.56
CA ARG A 159 3.64 -8.42 -8.82
C ARG A 159 2.33 -7.76 -8.35
N VAL A 160 2.29 -7.26 -7.12
CA VAL A 160 1.07 -6.63 -6.57
C VAL A 160 0.75 -5.32 -7.30
N VAL A 161 1.76 -4.54 -7.66
CA VAL A 161 1.59 -3.30 -8.44
C VAL A 161 1.06 -3.60 -9.84
N ASP A 162 1.49 -4.67 -10.50
CA ASP A 162 0.96 -5.07 -11.82
C ASP A 162 -0.50 -5.53 -11.74
N GLU A 163 -0.89 -6.24 -10.68
CA GLU A 163 -2.29 -6.55 -10.41
C GLU A 163 -3.13 -5.29 -10.16
N ALA A 164 -2.59 -4.33 -9.41
CA ALA A 164 -3.24 -3.05 -9.17
C ALA A 164 -3.43 -2.24 -10.47
N ARG A 165 -2.41 -2.18 -11.32
CA ARG A 165 -2.50 -1.55 -12.65
C ARG A 165 -3.58 -2.20 -13.51
N THR A 166 -3.68 -3.52 -13.49
CA THR A 166 -4.72 -4.26 -14.22
C THR A 166 -6.12 -3.90 -13.69
N ALA A 167 -6.29 -3.79 -12.38
CA ALA A 167 -7.56 -3.38 -11.76
C ALA A 167 -7.93 -1.93 -12.15
N MET A 168 -6.97 -1.02 -12.15
CA MET A 168 -7.17 0.37 -12.60
C MET A 168 -7.56 0.46 -14.09
N CYS A 169 -6.96 -0.36 -14.96
CA CYS A 169 -7.35 -0.44 -16.36
C CYS A 169 -8.81 -0.91 -16.50
N ALA A 170 -9.22 -1.91 -15.71
CA ALA A 170 -10.60 -2.40 -15.72
C ALA A 170 -11.59 -1.34 -15.19
N GLU A 171 -11.20 -0.55 -14.19
CA GLU A 171 -11.98 0.58 -13.71
C GLU A 171 -12.14 1.65 -14.79
N ALA A 172 -11.04 2.04 -15.45
CA ALA A 172 -11.06 3.02 -16.54
C ALA A 172 -11.99 2.60 -17.69
N VAL A 173 -11.98 1.32 -18.10
CA VAL A 173 -12.91 0.78 -19.09
C VAL A 173 -14.36 0.97 -18.64
N GLY A 174 -14.66 0.70 -17.36
CA GLY A 174 -16.01 0.88 -16.81
C GLY A 174 -16.45 2.35 -16.84
N ALA A 175 -15.58 3.28 -16.50
CA ALA A 175 -15.85 4.72 -16.52
C ALA A 175 -16.06 5.23 -17.96
N MET A 176 -15.22 4.79 -18.92
CA MET A 176 -15.35 5.14 -20.34
C MET A 176 -16.67 4.63 -20.94
N ASP A 177 -17.07 3.41 -20.62
CA ASP A 177 -18.32 2.81 -21.08
C ASP A 177 -19.55 3.63 -20.63
N GLU A 178 -19.57 4.07 -19.37
CA GLU A 178 -20.66 4.89 -18.85
C GLU A 178 -20.64 6.31 -19.42
N SER A 179 -19.44 6.90 -19.59
CA SER A 179 -19.30 8.21 -20.23
C SER A 179 -19.80 8.20 -21.67
N LEU A 180 -19.47 7.17 -22.45
CA LEU A 180 -19.94 7.00 -23.82
C LEU A 180 -21.48 6.89 -23.87
N LYS A 181 -22.05 6.04 -23.00
CA LYS A 181 -23.51 5.86 -22.91
C LYS A 181 -24.22 7.19 -22.59
N SER A 182 -23.78 7.91 -21.56
CA SER A 182 -24.35 9.19 -21.16
C SER A 182 -24.24 10.24 -22.28
N THR A 183 -23.13 10.23 -23.02
CA THR A 183 -22.95 11.15 -24.17
C THR A 183 -23.94 10.84 -25.30
N VAL A 184 -24.13 9.56 -25.65
CA VAL A 184 -25.06 9.13 -26.70
C VAL A 184 -26.51 9.42 -26.30
N GLU A 185 -26.88 9.25 -25.02
CA GLU A 185 -28.22 9.55 -24.51
C GLU A 185 -28.52 11.05 -24.49
N TYR A 186 -27.49 11.91 -24.39
CA TYR A 186 -27.64 13.37 -24.39
C TYR A 186 -27.83 13.96 -25.80
N LEU A 187 -27.32 13.30 -26.86
CA LEU A 187 -27.40 13.73 -28.26
C LEU A 187 -28.74 13.37 -28.89
#